data_aa785c2972a8b8c444d3d34af33fb43c
#
_entry.id   aa785c2972a8b8c444d3d34af33fb43c
#
_cell.length_a   1.000
_cell.length_b   1.000
_cell.length_c   1.000
_cell.angle_alpha   90.00
_cell.angle_beta   90.00
_cell.angle_gamma   90.00
#
_symmetry.space_group_name_H-M   'P 1'
#
loop_
_entity.id
_entity.type
_entity.pdbx_description
1 polymer ?
#
loop_
_entity_poly.entity_id
_entity_poly.type
_entity_poly.pdbx_seq_one_letter_code
_entity_poly.pdbx_strand_id
1 'polypeptide(L)' 'LAASGVSGFRGLLKHVESITPLRRNVTIQDVGNTAAFLSSDLSAGITGETIYVDAGYRNLGMTFETN' A
#
# COMPACT_ATOMS: atom_id res chain seq x y z
N LEU A 1 -8.71 15.35 -5.12
CA LEU A 1 -7.38 15.13 -5.65
C LEU A 1 -7.39 15.06 -7.16
N ALA A 2 -6.35 15.60 -7.75
CA ALA A 2 -6.26 15.64 -9.21
C ALA A 2 -6.34 14.24 -9.83
N ALA A 3 -5.71 13.27 -9.19
CA ALA A 3 -5.68 11.92 -9.74
C ALA A 3 -7.05 11.27 -9.80
N SER A 4 -7.95 11.62 -8.90
CA SER A 4 -9.26 11.01 -8.87
C SER A 4 -10.12 11.41 -10.05
N GLY A 5 -9.75 12.48 -10.77
CA GLY A 5 -10.47 12.90 -11.95
C GLY A 5 -9.88 12.39 -13.25
N VAL A 6 -8.78 11.65 -13.20
CA VAL A 6 -8.13 11.16 -14.41
C VAL A 6 -8.85 9.92 -14.92
N SER A 7 -9.20 9.95 -16.22
CA SER A 7 -9.82 8.81 -16.84
C SER A 7 -8.89 7.60 -16.75
N GLY A 8 -9.42 6.48 -16.33
CA GLY A 8 -8.64 5.26 -16.21
C GLY A 8 -7.99 5.05 -14.85
N PHE A 9 -7.95 6.10 -14.02
CA PHE A 9 -7.34 5.96 -12.70
C PHE A 9 -8.07 4.92 -11.84
N ARG A 10 -9.39 4.89 -11.93
CA ARG A 10 -10.17 3.91 -11.17
C ARG A 10 -9.88 2.50 -11.65
N GLY A 11 -9.65 2.33 -12.95
CA GLY A 11 -9.28 1.04 -13.49
C GLY A 11 -7.94 0.58 -12.96
N LEU A 12 -6.99 1.52 -12.87
CA LEU A 12 -5.69 1.21 -12.30
C LEU A 12 -5.80 0.79 -10.84
N LEU A 13 -6.62 1.50 -10.07
CA LEU A 13 -6.82 1.14 -8.66
C LEU A 13 -7.43 -0.24 -8.53
N LYS A 14 -8.38 -0.58 -9.38
CA LYS A 14 -8.99 -1.90 -9.35
C LYS A 14 -8.00 -2.99 -9.72
N HIS A 15 -7.14 -2.69 -10.69
CA HIS A 15 -6.13 -3.66 -11.10
C HIS A 15 -5.16 -3.93 -9.94
N VAL A 16 -4.66 -2.87 -9.33
CA VAL A 16 -3.73 -2.99 -8.21
C VAL A 16 -4.39 -3.77 -7.07
N GLU A 17 -5.64 -3.45 -6.79
CA GLU A 17 -6.40 -4.15 -5.74
C GLU A 17 -6.48 -5.64 -6.01
N SER A 18 -6.58 -6.02 -7.27
CA SER A 18 -6.74 -7.42 -7.65
C SER A 18 -5.45 -8.23 -7.55
N ILE A 19 -4.29 -7.56 -7.54
CA ILE A 19 -3.02 -8.28 -7.55
C ILE A 19 -2.20 -8.13 -6.28
N THR A 20 -2.53 -7.18 -5.40
CA THR A 20 -1.76 -7.02 -4.17
C THR A 20 -1.98 -8.22 -3.25
N PRO A 21 -0.97 -8.57 -2.46
CA PRO A 21 -1.13 -9.65 -1.48
C PRO A 21 -2.32 -9.48 -0.55
N LEU A 22 -2.61 -8.25 -0.11
CA LEU A 22 -3.75 -8.01 0.74
C LEU A 22 -5.05 -7.79 -0.03
N ARG A 23 -4.98 -7.78 -1.36
CA ARG A 23 -6.14 -7.64 -2.24
C ARG A 23 -6.95 -6.39 -1.96
N ARG A 24 -6.27 -5.30 -1.65
CA ARG A 24 -6.92 -4.02 -1.44
C ARG A 24 -5.91 -2.91 -1.63
N ASN A 25 -6.42 -1.71 -1.85
CA ASN A 25 -5.58 -0.54 -1.93
C ASN A 25 -5.28 -0.02 -0.53
N VAL A 26 -4.17 0.69 -0.42
CA VAL A 26 -3.79 1.33 0.82
C VAL A 26 -4.59 2.62 0.98
N THR A 27 -4.99 2.91 2.20
CA THR A 27 -5.74 4.12 2.52
C THR A 27 -4.85 5.10 3.28
N ILE A 28 -5.31 6.35 3.39
CA ILE A 28 -4.58 7.31 4.21
C ILE A 28 -4.59 6.89 5.67
N GLN A 29 -5.62 6.15 6.08
CA GLN A 29 -5.68 5.62 7.44
C GLN A 29 -4.56 4.60 7.68
N ASP A 30 -4.29 3.76 6.69
CA ASP A 30 -3.19 2.80 6.81
C ASP A 30 -1.87 3.51 7.02
N VAL A 31 -1.62 4.56 6.24
CA VAL A 31 -0.38 5.33 6.36
C VAL A 31 -0.33 6.06 7.69
N GLY A 32 -1.44 6.67 8.09
CA GLY A 32 -1.51 7.37 9.36
C GLY A 32 -1.28 6.46 10.54
N ASN A 33 -1.85 5.26 10.51
CA ASN A 33 -1.67 4.30 11.60
C ASN A 33 -0.20 3.87 11.70
N THR A 34 0.46 3.69 10.57
CA THR A 34 1.88 3.34 10.56
C THR A 34 2.71 4.47 11.14
N ALA A 35 2.41 5.71 10.75
CA ALA A 35 3.11 6.87 11.27
C ALA A 35 2.92 6.99 12.78
N ALA A 36 1.70 6.75 13.26
CA ALA A 36 1.41 6.80 14.68
C ALA A 36 2.23 5.76 15.44
N PHE A 37 2.30 4.54 14.92
CA PHE A 37 3.10 3.48 15.51
C PHE A 37 4.58 3.88 15.58
N LEU A 38 5.12 4.39 14.46
CA LEU A 38 6.53 4.75 14.40
C LEU A 38 6.86 5.94 15.27
N SER A 39 5.87 6.77 15.59
CA SER A 39 6.08 7.93 16.47
C SER A 39 5.91 7.56 17.94
N SER A 40 5.51 6.34 18.24
CA SER A 40 5.23 5.91 19.61
C SER A 40 6.40 5.12 20.17
N ASP A 41 6.36 4.89 21.47
CA ASP A 41 7.38 4.08 22.14
C ASP A 41 7.31 2.61 21.71
N LEU A 42 6.21 2.22 21.09
CA LEU A 42 6.05 0.85 20.62
C LEU A 42 7.06 0.50 19.53
N SER A 43 7.58 1.51 18.83
CA SER A 43 8.57 1.28 17.78
C SER A 43 9.99 1.63 18.23
N ALA A 44 10.24 1.68 19.53
CA ALA A 44 11.52 2.15 20.06
C ALA A 44 12.73 1.34 19.56
N GLY A 45 12.52 0.10 19.15
CA GLY A 45 13.60 -0.73 18.66
C GLY A 45 13.84 -0.64 17.17
N ILE A 46 13.14 0.25 16.48
CA ILE A 46 13.21 0.35 15.01
C ILE A 46 13.91 1.64 14.62
N THR A 47 14.97 1.52 13.83
CA THR A 47 15.63 2.68 13.28
C THR A 47 16.35 2.28 11.99
N GLY A 48 16.56 3.24 11.11
CA GLY A 48 17.29 2.99 9.88
C GLY A 48 16.54 2.18 8.85
N GLU A 49 15.23 1.97 9.03
CA GLU A 49 14.41 1.13 8.16
C GLU A 49 13.42 1.94 7.34
N THR A 50 13.09 1.40 6.19
CA THR A 50 11.99 1.91 5.37
C THR A 50 10.84 0.93 5.51
N ILE A 51 9.69 1.44 5.97
CA ILE A 51 8.50 0.61 6.15
C ILE A 51 7.56 0.89 4.98
N TYR A 52 7.21 -0.15 4.25
CA TYR A 52 6.32 -0.01 3.10
C TYR A 52 4.87 -0.21 3.53
N VAL A 53 4.03 0.72 3.11
CA VAL A 53 2.59 0.65 3.37
C VAL A 53 1.92 0.58 2.00
N ASP A 54 1.92 -0.60 1.42
CA ASP A 54 1.50 -0.77 0.04
C ASP A 54 0.70 -2.06 -0.18
N ALA A 55 0.11 -2.60 0.87
CA ALA A 55 -0.66 -3.84 0.83
C ALA A 55 0.16 -5.01 0.28
N GLY A 56 1.49 -4.89 0.34
CA GLY A 56 2.38 -5.94 -0.11
C GLY A 56 2.80 -5.82 -1.56
N TYR A 57 2.40 -4.75 -2.24
CA TYR A 57 2.63 -4.61 -3.67
C TYR A 57 4.12 -4.75 -4.05
N ARG A 58 5.02 -4.18 -3.27
CA ARG A 58 6.45 -4.21 -3.61
C ARG A 58 7.03 -5.62 -3.60
N ASN A 59 6.33 -6.56 -2.98
CA ASN A 59 6.81 -7.95 -2.92
C ASN A 59 6.39 -8.77 -4.12
N LEU A 60 5.68 -8.16 -5.06
CA LEU A 60 5.22 -8.87 -6.24
C LEU A 60 6.35 -9.00 -7.25
N GLY A 61 6.43 -10.17 -7.84
CA GLY A 61 7.24 -10.34 -9.01
C GLY A 61 6.32 -10.32 -10.22
N MET A 62 6.57 -11.22 -11.18
CA MET A 62 5.68 -11.34 -12.32
C MET A 62 4.39 -11.99 -11.87
N THR A 63 3.25 -11.45 -12.31
CA THR A 63 1.96 -12.02 -12.00
C THR A 63 1.39 -12.69 -13.23
N PHE A 64 0.68 -13.79 -13.02
CA PHE A 64 0.02 -14.51 -14.09
C PHE A 64 -1.47 -14.53 -13.83
N GLU A 65 -2.22 -14.34 -14.90
CA GLU A 65 -3.66 -14.28 -14.80
C GLU A 65 -4.31 -15.60 -14.56
N THR A 66 -3.62 -16.66 -14.91
CA THR A 66 -4.19 -17.99 -14.86
C THR A 66 -4.37 -18.55 -13.47
N ASN A 67 -3.93 -17.85 -12.50
CA ASN A 67 -4.05 -18.34 -11.12
C ASN A 67 -5.29 -17.85 -10.43
#